data_57ce7b1040d83b206c03ec94267bf9f0
#
_entry.id   57ce7b1040d83b206c03ec94267bf9f0
#
_cell.length_a   1.000
_cell.length_b   1.000
_cell.length_c   1.000
_cell.angle_alpha   90.00
_cell.angle_beta   90.00
_cell.angle_gamma   90.00
#
_symmetry.space_group_name_H-M   'P 1'
#
loop_
_entity.id
_entity.type
_entity.pdbx_description
1 polymer ?
#
loop_
_entity_poly.entity_id
_entity_poly.type
_entity_poly.pdbx_seq_one_letter_code
_entity_poly.pdbx_strand_id
1 'polypeptide(L)'
;MGNLYDVVIIGGGSMGIATAYYLAKANQKVLVVDQFTVPNIYGSHHGETRILRLGYGNGGTYVPLVKESLALWKELEEETGRTLYNQTGAISVGYPGSNFVKETIDSSIKYNLEHEKLDAKSLMERWPGITVPDDYVACYDPNSGFLYSEECILAYKEKCKKLGVTILENQPVLDLQITDKEVTVLTADTTFVARKAVVTAGAWIPKLLPDLELEIKPLRKTFGWFETSEENLYGSQFPCYVFDTHDVGHYYGFPDFNGKGLKIGRMDLGEVVDPDELNRDFDSTPKEEADLRSFLSRYMPQANGHLNAGKVCLFSMTPDEDFIIDFHPQHENVLIAGGFSGHGFKFASAIGKTLCELAVQGVSNQDISFLSLNRFNKAMK
;
A
#
# COMPACT_ATOMS: atom_id res chain seq x y z
N MET A 1 22.25 -27.40 17.12
CA MET A 1 22.63 -26.23 16.31
C MET A 1 21.37 -25.74 15.62
N GLY A 2 20.87 -24.56 15.97
CA GLY A 2 19.69 -23.98 15.31
C GLY A 2 19.92 -23.81 13.81
N ASN A 3 18.88 -23.99 13.00
CA ASN A 3 18.99 -23.81 11.55
C ASN A 3 19.33 -22.32 11.25
N LEU A 4 20.55 -22.06 10.81
CA LEU A 4 20.96 -20.74 10.32
C LEU A 4 20.21 -20.44 9.02
N TYR A 5 19.55 -19.28 8.94
CA TYR A 5 18.92 -18.75 7.74
C TYR A 5 19.88 -17.75 7.06
N ASP A 6 19.72 -17.59 5.75
CA ASP A 6 20.44 -16.51 5.06
C ASP A 6 19.77 -15.17 5.34
N VAL A 7 18.44 -15.13 5.30
CA VAL A 7 17.66 -13.92 5.57
C VAL A 7 16.45 -14.26 6.44
N VAL A 8 16.24 -13.47 7.50
CA VAL A 8 14.97 -13.43 8.23
C VAL A 8 14.18 -12.18 7.85
N ILE A 9 12.89 -12.35 7.60
CA ILE A 9 11.96 -11.26 7.32
C ILE A 9 11.03 -11.10 8.53
N ILE A 10 10.98 -9.90 9.08
CA ILE A 10 10.14 -9.57 10.22
C ILE A 10 8.94 -8.78 9.73
N GLY A 11 7.77 -9.42 9.76
CA GLY A 11 6.53 -8.95 9.17
C GLY A 11 6.28 -9.53 7.79
N GLY A 12 5.37 -10.50 7.68
CA GLY A 12 4.95 -11.19 6.46
C GLY A 12 3.80 -10.49 5.73
N GLY A 13 3.62 -9.17 5.92
CA GLY A 13 2.68 -8.36 5.16
C GLY A 13 3.02 -8.30 3.67
N SER A 14 2.38 -7.37 2.93
CA SER A 14 2.56 -7.27 1.47
C SER A 14 4.02 -7.15 1.04
N MET A 15 4.82 -6.35 1.74
CA MET A 15 6.23 -6.15 1.41
C MET A 15 7.08 -7.37 1.79
N GLY A 16 6.89 -7.89 3.00
CA GLY A 16 7.69 -9.01 3.51
C GLY A 16 7.47 -10.31 2.73
N ILE A 17 6.23 -10.65 2.40
CA ILE A 17 5.95 -11.88 1.66
C ILE A 17 6.44 -11.81 0.20
N ALA A 18 6.35 -10.63 -0.43
CA ALA A 18 6.94 -10.41 -1.75
C ALA A 18 8.47 -10.52 -1.69
N THR A 19 9.11 -9.92 -0.69
CA THR A 19 10.56 -10.04 -0.47
C THR A 19 10.99 -11.49 -0.28
N ALA A 20 10.23 -12.25 0.52
CA ALA A 20 10.50 -13.68 0.75
C ALA A 20 10.49 -14.49 -0.55
N TYR A 21 9.52 -14.21 -1.42
CA TYR A 21 9.42 -14.85 -2.72
C TYR A 21 10.66 -14.60 -3.59
N TYR A 22 11.08 -13.33 -3.74
CA TYR A 22 12.24 -13.01 -4.57
C TYR A 22 13.55 -13.54 -3.97
N LEU A 23 13.72 -13.49 -2.65
CA LEU A 23 14.87 -14.10 -1.97
C LEU A 23 14.94 -15.61 -2.19
N ALA A 24 13.81 -16.30 -2.10
CA ALA A 24 13.75 -17.74 -2.36
C ALA A 24 14.04 -18.06 -3.84
N LYS A 25 13.55 -17.24 -4.79
CA LYS A 25 13.94 -17.34 -6.22
C LYS A 25 15.46 -17.14 -6.41
N ALA A 26 16.08 -16.33 -5.56
CA ALA A 26 17.55 -16.12 -5.55
C ALA A 26 18.30 -17.18 -4.72
N ASN A 27 17.66 -18.34 -4.42
CA ASN A 27 18.23 -19.46 -3.67
C ASN A 27 18.68 -19.12 -2.24
N GLN A 28 18.11 -18.10 -1.62
CA GLN A 28 18.34 -17.82 -0.21
C GLN A 28 17.47 -18.71 0.67
N LYS A 29 17.98 -19.16 1.80
CA LYS A 29 17.21 -19.84 2.84
C LYS A 29 16.51 -18.80 3.70
N VAL A 30 15.20 -18.67 3.53
CA VAL A 30 14.40 -17.57 4.09
C VAL A 30 13.51 -18.05 5.23
N LEU A 31 13.46 -17.26 6.31
CA LEU A 31 12.47 -17.34 7.36
C LEU A 31 11.62 -16.07 7.35
N VAL A 32 10.31 -16.21 7.36
CA VAL A 32 9.36 -15.13 7.63
C VAL A 32 8.76 -15.32 9.01
N VAL A 33 8.78 -14.28 9.84
CA VAL A 33 8.13 -14.28 11.16
C VAL A 33 7.09 -13.18 11.20
N ASP A 34 5.84 -13.53 11.50
CA ASP A 34 4.75 -12.56 11.63
C ASP A 34 3.98 -12.82 12.94
N GLN A 35 3.62 -11.74 13.62
CA GLN A 35 2.81 -11.83 14.85
C GLN A 35 1.37 -12.26 14.61
N PHE A 36 0.91 -12.23 13.35
CA PHE A 36 -0.43 -12.61 12.93
C PHE A 36 -0.39 -13.65 11.81
N THR A 37 -1.55 -14.08 11.34
CA THR A 37 -1.67 -14.84 10.10
C THR A 37 -1.36 -13.97 8.89
N VAL A 38 -0.94 -14.56 7.78
CA VAL A 38 -0.65 -13.86 6.52
C VAL A 38 -1.59 -14.37 5.43
N PRO A 39 -2.50 -13.54 4.85
CA PRO A 39 -2.81 -12.16 5.23
C PRO A 39 -3.62 -12.06 6.52
N ASN A 40 -3.74 -10.85 7.05
CA ASN A 40 -4.50 -10.54 8.27
C ASN A 40 -5.25 -9.21 8.16
N ILE A 41 -6.08 -8.91 9.16
CA ILE A 41 -6.83 -7.65 9.25
C ILE A 41 -6.12 -6.57 10.07
N TYR A 42 -4.96 -6.87 10.63
CA TYR A 42 -4.23 -5.98 11.55
C TYR A 42 -3.26 -5.05 10.80
N GLY A 43 -2.69 -5.53 9.68
CA GLY A 43 -1.81 -4.73 8.83
C GLY A 43 -2.57 -3.74 7.94
N SER A 44 -1.81 -3.06 7.08
CA SER A 44 -2.34 -2.03 6.16
C SER A 44 -2.89 -2.60 4.84
N HIS A 45 -2.91 -3.91 4.66
CA HIS A 45 -3.19 -4.56 3.37
C HIS A 45 -4.62 -5.11 3.20
N HIS A 46 -5.41 -5.21 4.28
CA HIS A 46 -6.76 -5.78 4.20
C HIS A 46 -7.79 -4.84 3.55
N GLY A 47 -8.97 -5.36 3.22
CA GLY A 47 -10.09 -4.60 2.67
C GLY A 47 -10.27 -4.78 1.16
N GLU A 48 -9.84 -5.89 0.61
CA GLU A 48 -10.11 -6.45 -0.71
C GLU A 48 -9.38 -5.79 -1.88
N THR A 49 -9.25 -4.46 -1.91
CA THR A 49 -8.74 -3.74 -3.09
C THR A 49 -7.76 -2.64 -2.75
N ARG A 50 -6.80 -2.41 -3.67
CA ARG A 50 -5.86 -1.27 -3.64
C ARG A 50 -5.68 -0.70 -5.04
N ILE A 51 -5.83 0.61 -5.20
CA ILE A 51 -5.62 1.28 -6.49
C ILE A 51 -4.18 1.11 -6.95
N LEU A 52 -4.00 0.72 -8.21
CA LEU A 52 -2.75 0.81 -8.95
C LEU A 52 -2.91 1.89 -10.00
N ARG A 53 -2.25 3.04 -9.82
CA ARG A 53 -2.23 4.17 -10.74
C ARG A 53 -0.83 4.30 -11.32
N LEU A 54 -0.72 4.52 -12.62
CA LEU A 54 0.55 4.78 -13.32
C LEU A 54 0.90 6.27 -13.27
N GLY A 55 -0.04 7.16 -13.63
CA GLY A 55 0.08 8.58 -13.40
C GLY A 55 0.08 8.87 -11.89
N TYR A 56 1.09 9.58 -11.39
CA TYR A 56 1.34 9.63 -9.96
C TYR A 56 1.27 11.05 -9.38
N GLY A 57 0.27 11.28 -8.52
CA GLY A 57 -0.01 12.58 -7.92
C GLY A 57 0.84 12.92 -6.68
N ASN A 58 1.68 11.99 -6.20
CA ASN A 58 2.59 12.18 -5.07
C ASN A 58 4.07 12.25 -5.53
N GLY A 59 4.31 12.76 -6.73
CA GLY A 59 5.66 12.89 -7.29
C GLY A 59 6.00 11.87 -8.37
N GLY A 60 6.41 12.35 -9.54
CA GLY A 60 6.70 11.51 -10.71
C GLY A 60 7.88 10.56 -10.55
N THR A 61 8.69 10.67 -9.49
CA THR A 61 9.81 9.75 -9.18
C THR A 61 9.36 8.32 -8.93
N TYR A 62 8.12 8.13 -8.50
CA TYR A 62 7.53 6.80 -8.31
C TYR A 62 7.12 6.07 -9.59
N VAL A 63 7.02 6.77 -10.74
CA VAL A 63 6.49 6.18 -11.99
C VAL A 63 7.32 4.99 -12.49
N PRO A 64 8.67 5.01 -12.51
CA PRO A 64 9.45 3.84 -12.89
C PRO A 64 9.14 2.62 -12.01
N LEU A 65 9.03 2.83 -10.69
CA LEU A 65 8.77 1.78 -9.72
C LEU A 65 7.35 1.18 -9.88
N VAL A 66 6.32 2.01 -10.15
CA VAL A 66 4.96 1.49 -10.36
C VAL A 66 4.81 0.75 -11.70
N LYS A 67 5.54 1.18 -12.74
CA LYS A 67 5.56 0.45 -14.03
C LYS A 67 6.16 -0.95 -13.86
N GLU A 68 7.30 -1.04 -13.18
CA GLU A 68 7.88 -2.35 -12.85
C GLU A 68 6.93 -3.18 -11.99
N SER A 69 6.32 -2.54 -10.99
CA SER A 69 5.38 -3.22 -10.10
C SER A 69 4.21 -3.84 -10.86
N LEU A 70 3.60 -3.11 -11.81
CA LEU A 70 2.53 -3.64 -12.64
C LEU A 70 2.98 -4.84 -13.48
N ALA A 71 4.18 -4.77 -14.07
CA ALA A 71 4.74 -5.87 -14.84
C ALA A 71 4.92 -7.14 -13.97
N LEU A 72 5.47 -6.96 -12.76
CA LEU A 72 5.67 -8.06 -11.82
C LEU A 72 4.37 -8.63 -11.23
N TRP A 73 3.33 -7.81 -11.08
CA TRP A 73 2.00 -8.30 -10.71
C TRP A 73 1.39 -9.17 -11.80
N LYS A 74 1.52 -8.78 -13.08
CA LYS A 74 1.08 -9.58 -14.23
C LYS A 74 1.87 -10.88 -14.36
N GLU A 75 3.20 -10.85 -14.15
CA GLU A 75 4.03 -12.06 -14.09
C GLU A 75 3.52 -13.02 -13.00
N LEU A 76 3.19 -12.50 -11.81
CA LEU A 76 2.67 -13.33 -10.72
C LEU A 76 1.28 -13.89 -11.03
N GLU A 77 0.41 -13.16 -11.72
CA GLU A 77 -0.87 -13.65 -12.24
C GLU A 77 -0.66 -14.86 -13.14
N GLU A 78 0.22 -14.72 -14.14
CA GLU A 78 0.56 -15.79 -15.09
C GLU A 78 1.14 -17.02 -14.37
N GLU A 79 2.05 -16.80 -13.41
CA GLU A 79 2.68 -17.88 -12.64
C GLU A 79 1.73 -18.63 -11.70
N THR A 80 0.65 -18.00 -11.26
CA THR A 80 -0.26 -18.57 -10.25
C THR A 80 -1.63 -18.94 -10.80
N GLY A 81 -2.02 -18.38 -11.94
CA GLY A 81 -3.37 -18.52 -12.51
C GLY A 81 -4.45 -17.80 -11.70
N ARG A 82 -4.05 -16.93 -10.74
CA ARG A 82 -4.96 -16.11 -9.93
C ARG A 82 -5.23 -14.79 -10.63
N THR A 83 -6.41 -14.23 -10.43
CA THR A 83 -6.68 -12.83 -10.81
C THR A 83 -6.17 -11.91 -9.69
N LEU A 84 -5.15 -11.12 -9.97
CA LEU A 84 -4.54 -10.20 -9.01
C LEU A 84 -4.80 -8.75 -9.36
N TYR A 85 -4.91 -8.43 -10.64
CA TYR A 85 -5.09 -7.07 -11.16
C TYR A 85 -6.37 -6.98 -12.01
N ASN A 86 -7.15 -5.92 -11.77
CA ASN A 86 -8.31 -5.59 -12.60
C ASN A 86 -8.11 -4.19 -13.22
N GLN A 87 -7.97 -4.16 -14.55
CA GLN A 87 -7.75 -2.92 -15.31
C GLN A 87 -9.08 -2.23 -15.60
N THR A 88 -9.58 -1.46 -14.64
CA THR A 88 -10.81 -0.66 -14.79
C THR A 88 -10.55 0.75 -15.30
N GLY A 89 -9.29 1.13 -15.46
CA GLY A 89 -8.88 2.52 -15.51
C GLY A 89 -8.90 3.17 -14.12
N ALA A 90 -8.35 4.37 -14.04
CA ALA A 90 -8.40 5.21 -12.85
C ALA A 90 -8.59 6.67 -13.21
N ILE A 91 -9.41 7.39 -12.46
CA ILE A 91 -9.59 8.84 -12.60
C ILE A 91 -9.05 9.56 -11.36
N SER A 92 -8.30 10.63 -11.59
CA SER A 92 -7.89 11.60 -10.59
C SER A 92 -8.64 12.90 -10.86
N VAL A 93 -9.51 13.31 -9.95
CA VAL A 93 -10.42 14.46 -10.08
C VAL A 93 -10.05 15.51 -9.06
N GLY A 94 -10.05 16.78 -9.44
CA GLY A 94 -9.75 17.83 -8.46
C GLY A 94 -10.22 19.22 -8.91
N TYR A 95 -10.20 20.12 -7.94
CA TYR A 95 -10.50 21.55 -8.10
C TYR A 95 -9.37 22.25 -8.86
N PRO A 96 -9.62 23.46 -9.42
CA PRO A 96 -8.59 24.27 -10.03
C PRO A 96 -7.47 24.57 -9.02
N GLY A 97 -6.24 24.14 -9.33
CA GLY A 97 -5.08 24.29 -8.46
C GLY A 97 -4.78 23.08 -7.56
N SER A 98 -5.53 21.98 -7.70
CA SER A 98 -5.15 20.71 -7.07
C SER A 98 -3.76 20.27 -7.54
N ASN A 99 -2.81 20.24 -6.61
CA ASN A 99 -1.47 19.75 -6.89
C ASN A 99 -1.49 18.26 -7.26
N PHE A 100 -2.37 17.49 -6.64
CA PHE A 100 -2.51 16.07 -6.89
C PHE A 100 -2.87 15.76 -8.35
N VAL A 101 -3.87 16.44 -8.92
CA VAL A 101 -4.27 16.25 -10.33
C VAL A 101 -3.22 16.79 -11.28
N LYS A 102 -2.64 17.96 -10.95
CA LYS A 102 -1.55 18.55 -11.73
C LYS A 102 -0.36 17.59 -11.83
N GLU A 103 0.12 17.05 -10.72
CA GLU A 103 1.24 16.12 -10.72
C GLU A 103 0.91 14.79 -11.40
N THR A 104 -0.34 14.32 -11.30
CA THR A 104 -0.79 13.14 -12.07
C THR A 104 -0.65 13.39 -13.57
N ILE A 105 -1.07 14.55 -14.07
CA ILE A 105 -0.95 14.93 -15.50
C ILE A 105 0.53 15.10 -15.86
N ASP A 106 1.28 15.87 -15.09
CA ASP A 106 2.70 16.17 -15.35
C ASP A 106 3.55 14.89 -15.39
N SER A 107 3.32 13.96 -14.44
CA SER A 107 3.99 12.67 -14.44
C SER A 107 3.59 11.79 -15.62
N SER A 108 2.32 11.83 -16.03
CA SER A 108 1.85 11.10 -17.21
C SER A 108 2.51 11.61 -18.49
N ILE A 109 2.62 12.92 -18.66
CA ILE A 109 3.32 13.53 -19.79
C ILE A 109 4.81 13.18 -19.75
N LYS A 110 5.48 13.37 -18.61
CA LYS A 110 6.92 13.13 -18.44
C LYS A 110 7.33 11.70 -18.80
N TYR A 111 6.51 10.72 -18.42
CA TYR A 111 6.81 9.31 -18.64
C TYR A 111 6.08 8.68 -19.83
N ASN A 112 5.47 9.52 -20.68
CA ASN A 112 4.72 9.11 -21.86
C ASN A 112 3.69 8.01 -21.55
N LEU A 113 2.90 8.23 -20.50
CA LEU A 113 1.80 7.36 -20.13
C LEU A 113 0.55 7.77 -20.92
N GLU A 114 -0.24 6.77 -21.32
CA GLU A 114 -1.55 7.02 -21.92
C GLU A 114 -2.47 7.67 -20.88
N HIS A 115 -3.02 8.82 -21.21
CA HIS A 115 -3.92 9.56 -20.33
C HIS A 115 -4.81 10.51 -21.11
N GLU A 116 -5.97 10.82 -20.53
CA GLU A 116 -6.90 11.80 -21.05
C GLU A 116 -7.13 12.89 -19.99
N LYS A 117 -6.98 14.16 -20.39
CA LYS A 117 -7.39 15.28 -19.55
C LYS A 117 -8.83 15.64 -19.88
N LEU A 118 -9.70 15.65 -18.88
CA LEU A 118 -11.12 15.91 -19.01
C LEU A 118 -11.52 17.18 -18.24
N ASP A 119 -12.40 17.98 -18.83
CA ASP A 119 -13.13 18.99 -18.09
C ASP A 119 -14.34 18.39 -17.35
N ALA A 120 -14.98 19.16 -16.49
CA ALA A 120 -16.12 18.71 -15.69
C ALA A 120 -17.26 18.15 -16.54
N LYS A 121 -17.56 18.81 -17.67
CA LYS A 121 -18.63 18.38 -18.57
C LYS A 121 -18.33 17.02 -19.18
N SER A 122 -17.17 16.83 -19.76
CA SER A 122 -16.73 15.57 -20.38
C SER A 122 -16.64 14.44 -19.35
N LEU A 123 -16.20 14.76 -18.12
CA LEU A 123 -16.16 13.81 -17.02
C LEU A 123 -17.58 13.30 -16.66
N MET A 124 -18.54 14.21 -16.47
CA MET A 124 -19.92 13.87 -16.11
C MET A 124 -20.69 13.21 -17.27
N GLU A 125 -20.40 13.57 -18.52
CA GLU A 125 -20.98 12.89 -19.69
C GLU A 125 -20.49 11.43 -19.79
N ARG A 126 -19.22 11.18 -19.49
CA ARG A 126 -18.64 9.83 -19.55
C ARG A 126 -19.04 8.95 -18.36
N TRP A 127 -19.13 9.52 -17.17
CA TRP A 127 -19.54 8.84 -15.95
C TRP A 127 -20.64 9.62 -15.23
N PRO A 128 -21.92 9.40 -15.64
CA PRO A 128 -23.05 10.18 -15.13
C PRO A 128 -23.32 10.04 -13.64
N GLY A 129 -22.71 9.03 -12.97
CA GLY A 129 -22.72 8.88 -11.52
C GLY A 129 -21.85 9.91 -10.78
N ILE A 130 -21.01 10.66 -11.49
CA ILE A 130 -20.16 11.71 -10.92
C ILE A 130 -20.82 13.08 -11.09
N THR A 131 -20.79 13.87 -10.03
CA THR A 131 -21.20 15.28 -10.06
C THR A 131 -20.05 16.13 -9.53
N VAL A 132 -19.61 17.12 -10.29
CA VAL A 132 -18.55 18.06 -9.89
C VAL A 132 -18.90 19.48 -10.33
N PRO A 133 -18.33 20.52 -9.66
CA PRO A 133 -18.40 21.90 -10.16
C PRO A 133 -17.79 22.05 -11.55
N ASP A 134 -18.27 23.03 -12.33
CA ASP A 134 -17.91 23.23 -13.74
C ASP A 134 -16.42 23.52 -13.97
N ASP A 135 -15.72 23.99 -12.96
CA ASP A 135 -14.30 24.35 -13.00
C ASP A 135 -13.35 23.18 -12.65
N TYR A 136 -13.89 22.02 -12.22
CA TYR A 136 -13.09 20.85 -11.91
C TYR A 136 -12.44 20.25 -13.17
N VAL A 137 -11.32 19.58 -12.95
CA VAL A 137 -10.57 18.87 -13.98
C VAL A 137 -10.30 17.44 -13.55
N ALA A 138 -10.14 16.55 -14.53
CA ALA A 138 -9.78 15.17 -14.26
C ALA A 138 -8.66 14.69 -15.19
N CYS A 139 -7.92 13.69 -14.71
CA CYS A 139 -6.99 12.90 -15.49
C CYS A 139 -7.46 11.44 -15.46
N TYR A 140 -7.79 10.89 -16.61
CA TYR A 140 -8.14 9.47 -16.74
C TYR A 140 -6.94 8.69 -17.29
N ASP A 141 -6.61 7.60 -16.64
CA ASP A 141 -5.56 6.64 -17.02
C ASP A 141 -6.21 5.29 -17.32
N PRO A 142 -6.32 4.89 -18.60
CA PRO A 142 -6.99 3.65 -19.01
C PRO A 142 -6.20 2.38 -18.62
N ASN A 143 -4.88 2.50 -18.39
CA ASN A 143 -4.00 1.39 -18.05
C ASN A 143 -3.86 1.15 -16.55
N SER A 144 -4.51 1.97 -15.75
CA SER A 144 -4.62 1.85 -14.31
C SER A 144 -5.82 0.98 -13.88
N GLY A 145 -5.95 0.71 -12.59
CA GLY A 145 -7.02 -0.10 -12.05
C GLY A 145 -6.79 -0.43 -10.59
N PHE A 146 -7.12 -1.65 -10.17
CA PHE A 146 -6.89 -2.08 -8.79
C PHE A 146 -6.35 -3.50 -8.68
N LEU A 147 -5.68 -3.75 -7.57
CA LEU A 147 -5.20 -5.05 -7.13
C LEU A 147 -6.16 -5.65 -6.08
N TYR A 148 -6.38 -6.95 -6.16
CA TYR A 148 -7.02 -7.74 -5.10
C TYR A 148 -6.00 -8.01 -4.00
N SER A 149 -6.01 -7.20 -2.94
CA SER A 149 -4.90 -7.12 -1.98
C SER A 149 -4.61 -8.43 -1.26
N GLU A 150 -5.62 -9.11 -0.76
CA GLU A 150 -5.44 -10.38 -0.07
C GLU A 150 -5.03 -11.50 -1.03
N GLU A 151 -5.58 -11.52 -2.27
CA GLU A 151 -5.17 -12.49 -3.30
C GLU A 151 -3.71 -12.32 -3.71
N CYS A 152 -3.22 -11.07 -3.83
CA CYS A 152 -1.82 -10.78 -4.08
C CYS A 152 -0.90 -11.40 -3.01
N ILE A 153 -1.25 -11.25 -1.73
CA ILE A 153 -0.48 -11.80 -0.62
C ILE A 153 -0.56 -13.33 -0.60
N LEU A 154 -1.75 -13.88 -0.84
CA LEU A 154 -1.93 -15.35 -0.93
C LEU A 154 -1.15 -15.94 -2.09
N ALA A 155 -1.09 -15.27 -3.24
CA ALA A 155 -0.29 -15.69 -4.38
C ALA A 155 1.20 -15.80 -4.02
N TYR A 156 1.78 -14.75 -3.42
CA TYR A 156 3.15 -14.79 -2.95
C TYR A 156 3.37 -15.84 -1.86
N LYS A 157 2.47 -15.97 -0.88
CA LYS A 157 2.57 -16.99 0.18
C LYS A 157 2.58 -18.40 -0.38
N GLU A 158 1.73 -18.69 -1.37
CA GLU A 158 1.71 -19.98 -2.05
C GLU A 158 3.04 -20.26 -2.76
N LYS A 159 3.56 -19.28 -3.51
CA LYS A 159 4.86 -19.40 -4.17
C LYS A 159 6.01 -19.59 -3.18
N CYS A 160 6.02 -18.83 -2.08
CA CYS A 160 6.98 -19.00 -0.99
C CYS A 160 7.00 -20.41 -0.43
N LYS A 161 5.82 -20.99 -0.15
CA LYS A 161 5.70 -22.37 0.33
C LYS A 161 6.28 -23.38 -0.67
N LYS A 162 5.97 -23.22 -1.96
CA LYS A 162 6.52 -24.07 -3.03
C LYS A 162 8.05 -23.98 -3.16
N LEU A 163 8.63 -22.81 -2.85
CA LEU A 163 10.06 -22.56 -2.87
C LEU A 163 10.76 -22.93 -1.54
N GLY A 164 10.05 -23.48 -0.55
CA GLY A 164 10.63 -23.93 0.71
C GLY A 164 10.89 -22.84 1.74
N VAL A 165 10.26 -21.67 1.59
CA VAL A 165 10.31 -20.60 2.62
C VAL A 165 9.63 -21.10 3.89
N THR A 166 10.29 -20.92 5.03
CA THR A 166 9.67 -21.14 6.34
C THR A 166 8.87 -19.89 6.73
N ILE A 167 7.56 -20.05 6.97
CA ILE A 167 6.67 -18.97 7.38
C ILE A 167 6.10 -19.31 8.74
N LEU A 168 6.45 -18.53 9.74
CA LEU A 168 5.96 -18.65 11.11
C LEU A 168 4.94 -17.55 11.37
N GLU A 169 3.71 -17.96 11.55
CA GLU A 169 2.56 -17.10 11.82
C GLU A 169 2.21 -17.15 13.29
N ASN A 170 1.60 -16.10 13.83
CA ASN A 170 1.24 -15.96 15.23
C ASN A 170 2.45 -16.04 16.18
N GLN A 171 3.59 -15.49 15.73
CA GLN A 171 4.85 -15.46 16.47
C GLN A 171 5.33 -14.01 16.60
N PRO A 172 4.95 -13.28 17.64
CA PRO A 172 5.48 -11.95 17.91
C PRO A 172 7.00 -11.98 18.09
N VAL A 173 7.71 -11.10 17.41
CA VAL A 173 9.12 -10.83 17.66
C VAL A 173 9.21 -9.92 18.88
N LEU A 174 9.88 -10.37 19.91
CA LEU A 174 10.03 -9.68 21.18
C LEU A 174 11.28 -8.80 21.23
N ASP A 175 12.35 -9.25 20.56
CA ASP A 175 13.64 -8.54 20.54
C ASP A 175 14.46 -8.93 19.32
N LEU A 176 15.35 -8.03 18.90
CA LEU A 176 16.31 -8.19 17.83
C LEU A 176 17.71 -7.88 18.34
N GLN A 177 18.56 -8.90 18.40
CA GLN A 177 19.96 -8.71 18.73
C GLN A 177 20.78 -8.71 17.44
N ILE A 178 21.35 -7.55 17.11
CA ILE A 178 22.04 -7.33 15.87
C ILE A 178 23.53 -7.23 16.12
N THR A 179 24.30 -7.99 15.35
CA THR A 179 25.76 -7.91 15.28
C THR A 179 26.18 -7.74 13.82
N ASP A 180 27.43 -7.42 13.55
CA ASP A 180 27.93 -7.30 12.16
C ASP A 180 27.89 -8.61 11.36
N LYS A 181 27.72 -9.75 12.03
CA LYS A 181 27.76 -11.09 11.40
C LYS A 181 26.41 -11.74 11.26
N GLU A 182 25.51 -11.48 12.20
CA GLU A 182 24.23 -12.17 12.27
C GLU A 182 23.20 -11.37 13.07
N VAL A 183 21.95 -11.70 12.80
CA VAL A 183 20.79 -11.18 13.53
C VAL A 183 20.12 -12.33 14.25
N THR A 184 19.91 -12.16 15.55
CA THR A 184 19.17 -13.08 16.40
C THR A 184 17.77 -12.52 16.64
N VAL A 185 16.75 -13.28 16.28
CA VAL A 185 15.33 -12.93 16.47
C VAL A 185 14.78 -13.73 17.64
N LEU A 186 14.32 -13.04 18.67
CA LEU A 186 13.71 -13.64 19.85
C LEU A 186 12.18 -13.63 19.70
N THR A 187 11.57 -14.79 19.89
CA THR A 187 10.12 -14.96 20.06
C THR A 187 9.83 -15.55 21.44
N ALA A 188 8.55 -15.69 21.81
CA ALA A 188 8.19 -16.25 23.11
C ALA A 188 8.70 -17.69 23.30
N ASP A 189 8.70 -18.50 22.23
CA ASP A 189 8.94 -19.92 22.29
C ASP A 189 10.36 -20.34 21.88
N THR A 190 11.03 -19.51 21.08
CA THR A 190 12.31 -19.91 20.47
C THR A 190 13.11 -18.70 19.95
N THR A 191 14.34 -18.99 19.56
CA THR A 191 15.27 -18.03 18.98
C THR A 191 15.71 -18.50 17.60
N PHE A 192 15.73 -17.58 16.65
CA PHE A 192 16.19 -17.82 15.29
C PHE A 192 17.43 -16.98 15.00
N VAL A 193 18.33 -17.52 14.18
CA VAL A 193 19.55 -16.82 13.77
C VAL A 193 19.58 -16.75 12.25
N ALA A 194 19.87 -15.57 11.72
CA ALA A 194 20.02 -15.32 10.30
C ALA A 194 21.23 -14.43 10.03
N ARG A 195 21.82 -14.52 8.82
CA ARG A 195 22.91 -13.65 8.40
C ARG A 195 22.47 -12.21 8.20
N LYS A 196 21.24 -12.03 7.68
CA LYS A 196 20.64 -10.72 7.42
C LYS A 196 19.19 -10.69 7.89
N ALA A 197 18.71 -9.49 8.16
CA ALA A 197 17.29 -9.24 8.44
C ALA A 197 16.69 -8.22 7.48
N VAL A 198 15.40 -8.39 7.16
CA VAL A 198 14.59 -7.39 6.47
C VAL A 198 13.39 -7.08 7.35
N VAL A 199 13.31 -5.86 7.85
CA VAL A 199 12.26 -5.41 8.76
C VAL A 199 11.16 -4.73 7.95
N THR A 200 10.03 -5.43 7.82
CA THR A 200 8.82 -5.00 7.08
C THR A 200 7.58 -5.02 7.96
N ALA A 201 7.76 -4.76 9.25
CA ALA A 201 6.72 -4.86 10.28
C ALA A 201 5.73 -3.67 10.30
N GLY A 202 5.70 -2.84 9.23
CA GLY A 202 4.71 -1.77 9.05
C GLY A 202 4.67 -0.79 10.22
N ALA A 203 3.51 -0.67 10.86
CA ALA A 203 3.29 0.25 11.98
C ALA A 203 4.09 -0.10 13.25
N TRP A 204 4.61 -1.32 13.35
CA TRP A 204 5.40 -1.79 14.50
C TRP A 204 6.90 -1.57 14.35
N ILE A 205 7.40 -1.05 13.23
CA ILE A 205 8.83 -0.81 13.02
C ILE A 205 9.45 0.07 14.11
N PRO A 206 8.84 1.20 14.55
CA PRO A 206 9.41 2.01 15.63
C PRO A 206 9.54 1.27 16.98
N LYS A 207 8.66 0.28 17.24
CA LYS A 207 8.73 -0.55 18.46
C LYS A 207 9.85 -1.59 18.40
N LEU A 208 10.15 -2.09 17.18
CA LEU A 208 11.20 -3.09 16.96
C LEU A 208 12.60 -2.49 16.84
N LEU A 209 12.70 -1.24 16.39
CA LEU A 209 13.95 -0.51 16.19
C LEU A 209 13.87 0.86 16.90
N PRO A 210 13.73 0.89 18.25
CA PRO A 210 13.50 2.13 18.97
C PRO A 210 14.70 3.08 18.91
N ASP A 211 15.91 2.56 18.77
CA ASP A 211 17.14 3.36 18.73
C ASP A 211 17.26 4.20 17.45
N LEU A 212 16.45 3.93 16.41
CA LEU A 212 16.43 4.71 15.18
C LEU A 212 15.52 5.93 15.25
N GLU A 213 14.69 6.05 16.27
CA GLU A 213 13.74 7.17 16.45
C GLU A 213 12.94 7.50 15.17
N LEU A 214 12.55 6.47 14.42
CA LEU A 214 11.85 6.62 13.14
C LEU A 214 10.50 7.30 13.33
N GLU A 215 10.28 8.42 12.65
CA GLU A 215 8.99 9.13 12.66
C GLU A 215 7.95 8.43 11.75
N ILE A 216 7.63 7.18 12.04
CA ILE A 216 6.53 6.45 11.41
C ILE A 216 5.33 6.54 12.34
N LYS A 217 4.30 7.31 11.94
CA LYS A 217 3.08 7.51 12.72
C LYS A 217 1.95 6.62 12.20
N PRO A 218 1.48 5.65 12.99
CA PRO A 218 0.29 4.88 12.63
C PRO A 218 -0.96 5.76 12.69
N LEU A 219 -1.69 5.84 11.58
CA LEU A 219 -2.98 6.54 11.52
C LEU A 219 -4.12 5.54 11.34
N ARG A 220 -5.15 5.68 12.19
CA ARG A 220 -6.42 4.98 12.02
C ARG A 220 -7.19 5.59 10.85
N LYS A 221 -7.61 4.74 9.91
CA LYS A 221 -8.34 5.10 8.70
C LYS A 221 -9.58 4.25 8.57
N THR A 222 -10.63 4.82 7.98
CA THR A 222 -11.88 4.11 7.74
C THR A 222 -12.26 4.10 6.27
N PHE A 223 -12.99 3.09 5.87
CA PHE A 223 -13.57 2.96 4.55
C PHE A 223 -14.84 2.10 4.64
N GLY A 224 -15.73 2.27 3.68
CA GLY A 224 -17.00 1.54 3.64
C GLY A 224 -17.45 1.19 2.23
N TRP A 225 -18.43 0.30 2.15
CA TRP A 225 -19.12 -0.08 0.91
C TRP A 225 -20.56 0.39 1.01
N PHE A 226 -20.99 1.16 0.05
CA PHE A 226 -22.32 1.74 0.00
C PHE A 226 -23.12 1.18 -1.18
N GLU A 227 -24.35 0.82 -0.92
CA GLU A 227 -25.30 0.44 -1.96
C GLU A 227 -25.51 1.57 -2.96
N THR A 228 -25.61 1.24 -4.23
CA THR A 228 -25.87 2.19 -5.31
C THR A 228 -27.31 2.09 -5.77
N SER A 229 -27.96 3.23 -6.00
CA SER A 229 -29.36 3.25 -6.45
C SER A 229 -29.53 2.79 -7.91
N GLU A 230 -28.44 2.86 -8.68
CA GLU A 230 -28.40 2.49 -10.11
C GLU A 230 -27.18 1.63 -10.36
N GLU A 231 -27.38 0.32 -10.50
CA GLU A 231 -26.33 -0.70 -10.65
C GLU A 231 -25.39 -0.41 -11.84
N ASN A 232 -25.91 0.19 -12.90
CA ASN A 232 -25.12 0.45 -14.12
C ASN A 232 -24.16 1.66 -14.00
N LEU A 233 -24.34 2.55 -13.02
CA LEU A 233 -23.51 3.75 -12.91
C LEU A 233 -22.14 3.50 -12.30
N TYR A 234 -22.04 2.55 -11.36
CA TYR A 234 -20.85 2.33 -10.56
C TYR A 234 -20.34 0.88 -10.60
N GLY A 235 -20.86 0.09 -11.53
CA GLY A 235 -20.49 -1.31 -11.72
C GLY A 235 -19.06 -1.50 -12.26
N SER A 236 -18.75 -2.70 -12.72
CA SER A 236 -17.39 -3.14 -13.11
C SER A 236 -16.71 -2.28 -14.21
N GLN A 237 -17.47 -1.50 -14.97
CA GLN A 237 -16.93 -0.57 -15.99
C GLN A 237 -16.62 0.83 -15.42
N PHE A 238 -17.01 1.11 -14.19
CA PHE A 238 -16.65 2.35 -13.52
C PHE A 238 -15.19 2.30 -13.08
N PRO A 239 -14.40 3.36 -13.29
CA PRO A 239 -12.98 3.34 -12.94
C PRO A 239 -12.76 3.43 -11.41
N CYS A 240 -11.57 3.04 -10.95
CA CYS A 240 -11.09 3.50 -9.67
C CYS A 240 -11.00 5.01 -9.67
N TYR A 241 -11.20 5.63 -8.50
CA TYR A 241 -11.19 7.08 -8.43
C TYR A 241 -10.40 7.62 -7.24
N VAL A 242 -9.88 8.81 -7.42
CA VAL A 242 -9.33 9.66 -6.37
C VAL A 242 -9.83 11.07 -6.60
N PHE A 243 -10.38 11.67 -5.57
CA PHE A 243 -10.89 13.04 -5.58
C PHE A 243 -10.11 13.89 -4.58
N ASP A 244 -9.51 14.97 -5.08
CA ASP A 244 -8.96 16.05 -4.27
C ASP A 244 -9.95 17.21 -4.31
N THR A 245 -10.78 17.34 -3.27
CA THR A 245 -11.86 18.32 -3.23
C THR A 245 -11.49 19.51 -2.37
N HIS A 246 -11.98 20.68 -2.74
CA HIS A 246 -11.72 21.91 -1.99
C HIS A 246 -12.44 21.95 -0.63
N ASP A 247 -13.53 21.23 -0.48
CA ASP A 247 -14.51 21.43 0.59
C ASP A 247 -14.66 20.29 1.58
N VAL A 248 -14.56 19.03 1.11
CA VAL A 248 -14.73 17.86 1.99
C VAL A 248 -13.45 17.05 2.19
N GLY A 249 -12.41 17.26 1.39
CA GLY A 249 -11.10 16.62 1.54
C GLY A 249 -10.74 15.64 0.42
N HIS A 250 -9.86 14.70 0.71
CA HIS A 250 -9.24 13.81 -0.26
C HIS A 250 -9.78 12.38 -0.11
N TYR A 251 -10.52 11.90 -1.10
CA TYR A 251 -11.18 10.60 -1.09
C TYR A 251 -10.71 9.70 -2.23
N TYR A 252 -10.79 8.40 -2.00
CA TYR A 252 -10.51 7.39 -3.01
C TYR A 252 -11.56 6.29 -2.97
N GLY A 253 -11.70 5.57 -4.07
CA GLY A 253 -12.61 4.44 -4.06
C GLY A 253 -12.54 3.55 -5.29
N PHE A 254 -13.48 2.61 -5.34
CA PHE A 254 -13.49 1.51 -6.28
C PHE A 254 -14.93 1.27 -6.76
N PRO A 255 -15.09 0.76 -8.01
CA PRO A 255 -16.39 0.36 -8.51
C PRO A 255 -17.02 -0.75 -7.66
N ASP A 256 -18.32 -0.91 -7.78
CA ASP A 256 -18.99 -2.13 -7.34
C ASP A 256 -18.76 -3.24 -8.38
N PHE A 257 -17.79 -4.09 -8.12
CA PHE A 257 -17.40 -5.19 -9.00
C PHE A 257 -17.88 -6.58 -8.53
N ASN A 258 -18.44 -6.66 -7.32
CA ASN A 258 -18.82 -7.94 -6.70
C ASN A 258 -20.17 -7.89 -5.94
N GLY A 259 -20.98 -6.85 -6.13
CA GLY A 259 -22.28 -6.67 -5.51
C GLY A 259 -22.23 -6.24 -4.03
N LYS A 260 -21.04 -5.82 -3.54
CA LYS A 260 -20.89 -5.29 -2.18
C LYS A 260 -21.17 -3.80 -2.05
N GLY A 261 -21.31 -3.12 -3.18
CA GLY A 261 -21.49 -1.68 -3.29
C GLY A 261 -20.20 -0.94 -3.65
N LEU A 262 -20.36 0.36 -3.92
CA LEU A 262 -19.24 1.26 -4.19
C LEU A 262 -18.39 1.40 -2.92
N LYS A 263 -17.10 1.12 -3.04
CA LYS A 263 -16.16 1.29 -1.92
C LYS A 263 -15.59 2.69 -1.91
N ILE A 264 -15.55 3.32 -0.74
CA ILE A 264 -14.96 4.64 -0.51
C ILE A 264 -14.16 4.68 0.79
N GLY A 265 -13.07 5.45 0.78
CA GLY A 265 -12.27 5.79 1.95
C GLY A 265 -11.67 7.19 1.84
N ARG A 266 -11.23 7.73 2.97
CA ARG A 266 -10.60 9.06 3.05
C ARG A 266 -9.08 8.96 3.19
N MET A 267 -8.35 9.81 2.46
CA MET A 267 -6.87 9.79 2.46
C MET A 267 -6.23 10.78 3.44
N ASP A 268 -6.74 12.00 3.53
CA ASP A 268 -6.07 13.12 4.19
C ASP A 268 -6.14 13.09 5.72
N LEU A 269 -7.29 12.90 6.32
CA LEU A 269 -7.45 12.88 7.78
C LEU A 269 -7.23 11.49 8.39
N GLY A 270 -6.91 11.45 9.68
CA GLY A 270 -6.77 10.21 10.46
C GLY A 270 -6.32 10.51 11.88
N GLU A 271 -6.63 9.61 12.79
CA GLU A 271 -6.22 9.68 14.19
C GLU A 271 -4.92 8.92 14.38
N VAL A 272 -3.94 9.53 15.06
CA VAL A 272 -2.71 8.85 15.47
C VAL A 272 -3.04 7.86 16.58
N VAL A 273 -2.64 6.62 16.40
CA VAL A 273 -2.97 5.52 17.32
C VAL A 273 -1.75 4.67 17.66
N ASP A 274 -1.81 3.95 18.77
CA ASP A 274 -0.92 2.82 18.99
C ASP A 274 -1.45 1.62 18.20
N PRO A 275 -0.63 0.95 17.37
CA PRO A 275 -1.10 -0.18 16.57
C PRO A 275 -1.56 -1.39 17.38
N ASP A 276 -1.09 -1.54 18.64
CA ASP A 276 -1.51 -2.61 19.54
C ASP A 276 -2.84 -2.33 20.25
N GLU A 277 -3.20 -1.02 20.38
CA GLU A 277 -4.43 -0.58 21.07
C GLU A 277 -5.50 -0.08 20.09
N LEU A 278 -5.30 -0.27 18.79
CA LEU A 278 -6.20 0.22 17.75
C LEU A 278 -7.61 -0.36 17.91
N ASN A 279 -8.60 0.53 18.14
CA ASN A 279 -10.00 0.16 17.98
C ASN A 279 -10.33 -0.08 16.50
N ARG A 280 -10.77 -1.29 16.19
CA ARG A 280 -11.08 -1.76 14.83
C ARG A 280 -12.58 -1.77 14.51
N ASP A 281 -13.40 -1.33 15.45
CA ASP A 281 -14.84 -1.19 15.22
C ASP A 281 -15.09 0.07 14.38
N PHE A 282 -15.70 -0.13 13.22
CA PHE A 282 -16.11 0.97 12.35
C PHE A 282 -17.27 1.72 13.01
N ASP A 283 -17.27 3.04 12.82
CA ASP A 283 -18.29 3.96 13.38
C ASP A 283 -18.49 3.83 14.90
N SER A 284 -17.40 3.48 15.59
CA SER A 284 -17.38 3.54 17.07
C SER A 284 -17.74 4.95 17.59
N THR A 285 -17.61 5.96 16.74
CA THR A 285 -18.21 7.30 16.88
C THR A 285 -19.02 7.62 15.63
N PRO A 286 -20.24 8.22 15.71
CA PRO A 286 -21.12 8.50 14.56
C PRO A 286 -20.58 9.55 13.59
N LYS A 287 -19.25 9.62 13.41
CA LYS A 287 -18.57 10.57 12.54
C LYS A 287 -17.97 9.92 11.29
N GLU A 288 -17.68 8.63 11.36
CA GLU A 288 -16.94 7.94 10.29
C GLU A 288 -17.82 7.68 9.07
N GLU A 289 -19.04 7.17 9.30
CA GLU A 289 -20.03 7.03 8.22
C GLU A 289 -20.45 8.40 7.68
N ALA A 290 -20.70 9.38 8.57
CA ALA A 290 -21.09 10.74 8.18
C ALA A 290 -20.02 11.43 7.32
N ASP A 291 -18.74 11.20 7.61
CA ASP A 291 -17.63 11.72 6.80
C ASP A 291 -17.65 11.14 5.38
N LEU A 292 -17.77 9.83 5.23
CA LEU A 292 -17.86 9.19 3.91
C LEU A 292 -19.13 9.63 3.15
N ARG A 293 -20.26 9.78 3.84
CA ARG A 293 -21.50 10.28 3.24
C ARG A 293 -21.43 11.74 2.82
N SER A 294 -20.59 12.56 3.47
CA SER A 294 -20.42 13.96 3.08
C SER A 294 -19.87 14.08 1.66
N PHE A 295 -18.93 13.21 1.29
CA PHE A 295 -18.43 13.10 -0.07
C PHE A 295 -19.48 12.52 -1.03
N LEU A 296 -20.08 11.37 -0.68
CA LEU A 296 -21.04 10.69 -1.55
C LEU A 296 -22.23 11.60 -1.89
N SER A 297 -22.81 12.27 -0.90
CA SER A 297 -23.95 13.18 -1.11
C SER A 297 -23.65 14.29 -2.11
N ARG A 298 -22.41 14.71 -2.23
CA ARG A 298 -22.01 15.85 -3.03
C ARG A 298 -21.50 15.45 -4.41
N TYR A 299 -20.68 14.43 -4.47
CA TYR A 299 -19.94 14.04 -5.67
C TYR A 299 -20.42 12.76 -6.35
N MET A 300 -21.12 11.89 -5.61
CA MET A 300 -21.67 10.61 -6.11
C MET A 300 -23.02 10.28 -5.43
N PRO A 301 -24.04 11.13 -5.60
CA PRO A 301 -25.28 11.02 -4.82
C PRO A 301 -26.03 9.69 -5.01
N GLN A 302 -25.95 9.07 -6.19
CA GLN A 302 -26.59 7.78 -6.45
C GLN A 302 -25.86 6.59 -5.79
N ALA A 303 -24.67 6.82 -5.25
CA ALA A 303 -23.93 5.82 -4.45
C ALA A 303 -24.08 6.04 -2.93
N ASN A 304 -24.94 6.95 -2.49
CA ASN A 304 -25.16 7.24 -1.07
C ASN A 304 -26.33 6.41 -0.48
N GLY A 305 -26.41 5.14 -0.83
CA GLY A 305 -27.40 4.20 -0.33
C GLY A 305 -27.08 3.62 1.05
N HIS A 306 -27.53 2.41 1.32
CA HIS A 306 -27.26 1.71 2.57
C HIS A 306 -25.75 1.41 2.73
N LEU A 307 -25.21 1.59 3.94
CA LEU A 307 -23.84 1.13 4.27
C LEU A 307 -23.87 -0.38 4.47
N ASN A 308 -23.35 -1.12 3.51
CA ASN A 308 -23.30 -2.59 3.58
C ASN A 308 -22.22 -3.10 4.52
N ALA A 309 -21.08 -2.41 4.59
CA ALA A 309 -19.98 -2.71 5.51
C ALA A 309 -19.06 -1.50 5.70
N GLY A 310 -18.58 -1.34 6.92
CA GLY A 310 -17.51 -0.41 7.24
C GLY A 310 -16.33 -1.14 7.86
N LYS A 311 -15.10 -0.68 7.61
CA LYS A 311 -13.87 -1.27 8.17
C LYS A 311 -12.85 -0.20 8.54
N VAL A 312 -11.95 -0.59 9.43
CA VAL A 312 -10.83 0.22 9.91
C VAL A 312 -9.53 -0.37 9.39
N CYS A 313 -8.63 0.47 8.91
CA CYS A 313 -7.26 0.07 8.56
C CYS A 313 -6.22 1.01 9.17
N LEU A 314 -4.96 0.68 9.01
CA LEU A 314 -3.81 1.48 9.43
C LEU A 314 -3.05 2.01 8.22
N PHE A 315 -2.73 3.33 8.25
CA PHE A 315 -1.66 3.88 7.44
C PHE A 315 -0.43 4.08 8.32
N SER A 316 0.75 3.88 7.79
CA SER A 316 2.03 4.13 8.47
C SER A 316 2.67 5.32 7.79
N MET A 317 2.46 6.50 8.36
CA MET A 317 2.84 7.79 7.75
C MET A 317 4.25 8.20 8.15
N THR A 318 5.03 8.65 7.18
CA THR A 318 6.26 9.43 7.37
C THR A 318 5.95 10.92 7.31
N PRO A 319 6.85 11.81 7.78
CA PRO A 319 6.60 13.26 7.76
C PRO A 319 6.44 13.86 6.36
N ASP A 320 7.11 13.28 5.38
CA ASP A 320 7.12 13.72 3.97
C ASP A 320 6.27 12.84 3.06
N GLU A 321 5.58 11.85 3.63
CA GLU A 321 4.76 10.85 2.95
C GLU A 321 5.54 9.92 2.00
N ASP A 322 6.84 10.07 1.84
CA ASP A 322 7.69 9.15 1.08
C ASP A 322 8.05 7.89 1.92
N PHE A 323 8.25 6.77 1.23
CA PHE A 323 8.58 5.50 1.87
C PHE A 323 9.99 5.54 2.50
N ILE A 324 10.24 4.62 3.41
CA ILE A 324 11.58 4.32 3.91
C ILE A 324 12.00 2.99 3.31
N ILE A 325 13.08 2.97 2.53
CA ILE A 325 13.77 1.75 2.06
C ILE A 325 15.26 2.02 2.15
N ASP A 326 15.91 1.45 3.17
CA ASP A 326 17.32 1.69 3.41
C ASP A 326 17.94 0.58 4.25
N PHE A 327 19.27 0.57 4.33
CA PHE A 327 20.00 -0.18 5.33
C PHE A 327 19.88 0.51 6.70
N HIS A 328 19.97 -0.30 7.75
CA HIS A 328 20.11 0.22 9.11
C HIS A 328 21.41 1.05 9.20
N PRO A 329 21.39 2.27 9.76
CA PRO A 329 22.55 3.17 9.74
C PRO A 329 23.84 2.61 10.38
N GLN A 330 23.69 1.67 11.31
CA GLN A 330 24.81 1.07 12.05
C GLN A 330 25.04 -0.40 11.68
N HIS A 331 24.14 -1.03 10.91
CA HIS A 331 24.18 -2.48 10.62
C HIS A 331 23.85 -2.78 9.16
N GLU A 332 24.85 -2.97 8.34
CA GLU A 332 24.68 -3.23 6.89
C GLU A 332 23.96 -4.56 6.58
N ASN A 333 23.82 -5.45 7.57
CA ASN A 333 23.09 -6.70 7.43
C ASN A 333 21.60 -6.59 7.79
N VAL A 334 21.10 -5.39 8.10
CA VAL A 334 19.68 -5.13 8.37
C VAL A 334 19.13 -4.13 7.37
N LEU A 335 18.05 -4.52 6.68
CA LEU A 335 17.27 -3.67 5.78
C LEU A 335 15.96 -3.26 6.45
N ILE A 336 15.50 -2.05 6.19
CA ILE A 336 14.26 -1.50 6.72
C ILE A 336 13.40 -1.06 5.55
N ALA A 337 12.14 -1.49 5.53
CA ALA A 337 11.16 -1.00 4.59
C ALA A 337 9.82 -0.72 5.30
N GLY A 338 9.44 0.55 5.37
CA GLY A 338 8.27 1.00 6.12
C GLY A 338 7.81 2.40 5.74
N GLY A 339 6.88 2.96 6.52
CA GLY A 339 6.38 4.31 6.27
C GLY A 339 5.72 4.47 4.90
N PHE A 340 4.89 3.51 4.49
CA PHE A 340 4.30 3.49 3.14
C PHE A 340 3.12 4.45 2.94
N SER A 341 2.83 5.28 3.89
CA SER A 341 2.01 6.51 3.85
C SER A 341 0.69 6.38 3.07
N GLY A 342 0.01 5.22 3.20
CA GLY A 342 -1.29 4.97 2.59
C GLY A 342 -1.28 4.65 1.08
N HIS A 343 -0.13 4.69 0.41
CA HIS A 343 -0.07 4.44 -1.04
C HIS A 343 0.93 3.35 -1.48
N GLY A 344 1.51 2.60 -0.54
CA GLY A 344 2.59 1.64 -0.80
C GLY A 344 2.18 0.32 -1.43
N PHE A 345 0.99 -0.21 -1.17
CA PHE A 345 0.63 -1.59 -1.53
C PHE A 345 0.91 -1.94 -3.00
N LYS A 346 0.54 -1.06 -3.93
CA LYS A 346 0.74 -1.29 -5.36
C LYS A 346 2.19 -1.58 -5.75
N PHE A 347 3.14 -1.10 -4.94
CA PHE A 347 4.57 -1.27 -5.14
C PHE A 347 5.15 -2.55 -4.53
N ALA A 348 4.35 -3.37 -3.83
CA ALA A 348 4.89 -4.48 -3.06
C ALA A 348 5.67 -5.49 -3.91
N SER A 349 5.29 -5.73 -5.16
CA SER A 349 6.02 -6.59 -6.08
C SER A 349 7.41 -6.04 -6.41
N ALA A 350 7.50 -4.76 -6.80
CA ALA A 350 8.79 -4.12 -7.13
C ALA A 350 9.65 -3.90 -5.87
N ILE A 351 9.04 -3.49 -4.74
CA ILE A 351 9.77 -3.33 -3.48
C ILE A 351 10.30 -4.67 -2.98
N GLY A 352 9.53 -5.75 -3.09
CA GLY A 352 10.00 -7.08 -2.73
C GLY A 352 11.24 -7.50 -3.52
N LYS A 353 11.25 -7.22 -4.83
CA LYS A 353 12.42 -7.44 -5.71
C LYS A 353 13.59 -6.54 -5.32
N THR A 354 13.34 -5.25 -5.11
CA THR A 354 14.34 -4.27 -4.65
C THR A 354 15.00 -4.71 -3.35
N LEU A 355 14.23 -5.12 -2.35
CA LEU A 355 14.76 -5.59 -1.07
C LEU A 355 15.59 -6.87 -1.23
N CYS A 356 15.19 -7.76 -2.13
CA CYS A 356 16.00 -8.93 -2.49
C CYS A 356 17.34 -8.50 -3.12
N GLU A 357 17.35 -7.60 -4.08
CA GLU A 357 18.58 -7.08 -4.73
C GLU A 357 19.50 -6.44 -3.69
N LEU A 358 18.98 -5.59 -2.81
CA LEU A 358 19.74 -4.99 -1.71
C LEU A 358 20.29 -6.05 -0.75
N ALA A 359 19.49 -7.04 -0.36
CA ALA A 359 19.92 -8.08 0.56
C ALA A 359 21.02 -8.97 -0.04
N VAL A 360 20.95 -9.28 -1.34
CA VAL A 360 21.87 -10.22 -2.00
C VAL A 360 23.09 -9.51 -2.57
N GLN A 361 22.89 -8.34 -3.22
CA GLN A 361 23.91 -7.65 -4.02
C GLN A 361 24.41 -6.35 -3.36
N GLY A 362 23.69 -5.83 -2.36
CA GLY A 362 24.00 -4.53 -1.74
C GLY A 362 23.52 -3.31 -2.54
N VAL A 363 22.99 -3.51 -3.75
CA VAL A 363 22.52 -2.45 -4.66
C VAL A 363 21.23 -2.89 -5.33
N SER A 364 20.39 -1.93 -5.73
CA SER A 364 19.18 -2.17 -6.51
C SER A 364 19.29 -1.60 -7.92
N ASN A 365 18.60 -2.22 -8.88
CA ASN A 365 18.44 -1.72 -10.24
C ASN A 365 17.48 -0.52 -10.32
N GLN A 366 16.65 -0.32 -9.29
CA GLN A 366 15.75 0.84 -9.18
C GLN A 366 16.46 1.99 -8.47
N ASP A 367 16.24 3.21 -8.95
CA ASP A 367 16.62 4.40 -8.19
C ASP A 367 15.67 4.59 -7.00
N ILE A 368 16.14 4.24 -5.83
CA ILE A 368 15.46 4.39 -4.55
C ILE A 368 16.14 5.41 -3.63
N SER A 369 17.05 6.22 -4.16
CA SER A 369 17.86 7.16 -3.38
C SER A 369 16.99 8.18 -2.61
N PHE A 370 15.84 8.54 -3.18
CA PHE A 370 14.86 9.43 -2.55
C PHE A 370 14.12 8.80 -1.35
N LEU A 371 14.21 7.47 -1.18
CA LEU A 371 13.60 6.71 -0.08
C LEU A 371 14.57 6.45 1.09
N SER A 372 15.80 6.98 1.01
CA SER A 372 16.83 6.80 2.04
C SER A 372 16.46 7.50 3.34
N LEU A 373 16.82 6.89 4.48
CA LEU A 373 16.74 7.46 5.82
C LEU A 373 17.53 8.77 5.96
N ASN A 374 18.60 8.93 5.19
CA ASN A 374 19.46 10.11 5.22
C ASN A 374 18.74 11.43 4.88
N ARG A 375 17.56 11.37 4.23
CA ARG A 375 16.76 12.55 3.91
C ARG A 375 16.23 13.25 5.16
N PHE A 376 15.98 12.52 6.24
CA PHE A 376 15.54 13.08 7.51
C PHE A 376 16.69 13.77 8.28
N ASN A 377 17.93 13.30 8.12
CA ASN A 377 19.10 13.87 8.78
C ASN A 377 19.49 15.27 8.25
N LYS A 378 18.96 15.71 7.09
CA LYS A 378 19.20 17.04 6.53
C LYS A 378 18.34 18.12 7.13
N ALA A 379 17.27 17.78 7.85
CA ALA A 379 16.38 18.74 8.51
C ALA A 379 16.90 19.21 9.88
N MET A 380 18.01 18.65 10.39
CA MET A 380 18.63 18.97 11.67
C MET A 380 19.92 19.84 11.53
N LYS A 381 20.13 20.48 10.37
CA LYS A 381 21.25 21.41 10.18
C LYS A 381 20.79 22.85 9.95
#